data_75011b6e3e222f86c0e59342a882582a
#
_entry.id   75011b6e3e222f86c0e59342a882582a
#
_cell.length_a   1.000
_cell.length_b   1.000
_cell.length_c   1.000
_cell.angle_alpha   90.00
_cell.angle_beta   90.00
_cell.angle_gamma   90.00
#
_symmetry.space_group_name_H-M   'P 1'
#
loop_
_entity.id
_entity.type
_entity.pdbx_description
1 polymer ?
#
loop_
_entity_poly.entity_id
_entity_poly.type
_entity_poly.pdbx_seq_one_letter_code
_entity_poly.pdbx_strand_id
1 'polypeptide(L)'
;DTIVCLDDLVLNKPNDAEHAFEMLNLLSNKSHQVYTGVCILNKKAKRIFSVETDVLFNQLNDELIKKYINNFKPYDKAGSYGAQECLPFNMNPCSEKELAFMRSIGKPNLFENTLVQSDKENVPIIKSISGSYFNVMGLPVVELVDQLNLLFPQ
;
A
#
# COMPACT_ATOMS: atom_id res chain seq x y z
N ASP A 1 7.33 3.43 9.76
CA ASP A 1 7.31 2.01 9.42
C ASP A 1 5.88 1.56 9.11
N THR A 2 5.74 0.52 8.28
CA THR A 2 4.44 0.04 7.81
C THR A 2 4.23 -1.40 8.24
N ILE A 3 3.04 -1.70 8.77
CA ILE A 3 2.60 -3.05 9.13
C ILE A 3 1.28 -3.38 8.44
N VAL A 4 1.07 -4.67 8.20
CA VAL A 4 -0.20 -5.23 7.72
C VAL A 4 -0.83 -6.03 8.85
N CYS A 5 -2.11 -5.78 9.11
CA CYS A 5 -2.86 -6.45 10.18
C CYS A 5 -4.12 -7.12 9.62
N LEU A 6 -4.33 -8.37 9.96
CA LEU A 6 -5.59 -9.08 9.75
C LEU A 6 -6.17 -9.42 11.12
N ASP A 7 -7.25 -8.74 11.49
CA ASP A 7 -7.78 -8.76 12.85
C ASP A 7 -6.67 -8.42 13.86
N ASP A 8 -6.38 -9.29 14.83
CA ASP A 8 -5.32 -9.12 15.82
C ASP A 8 -3.95 -9.64 15.38
N LEU A 9 -3.83 -10.15 14.15
CA LEU A 9 -2.59 -10.74 13.64
C LEU A 9 -1.78 -9.73 12.82
N VAL A 10 -0.54 -9.45 13.25
CA VAL A 10 0.41 -8.65 12.47
C VAL A 10 1.15 -9.54 11.48
N LEU A 11 1.01 -9.23 10.20
CA LEU A 11 1.70 -9.91 9.10
C LEU A 11 2.97 -9.12 8.74
N ASN A 12 4.10 -9.60 9.23
CA ASN A 12 5.41 -9.04 8.92
C ASN A 12 5.88 -9.43 7.51
N LYS A 13 7.15 -9.20 7.21
CA LYS A 13 7.78 -9.68 5.98
C LYS A 13 7.87 -11.21 6.03
N PRO A 14 7.60 -11.92 4.92
CA PRO A 14 7.76 -13.36 4.88
C PRO A 14 9.23 -13.77 4.91
N ASN A 15 9.53 -14.93 5.48
CA ASN A 15 10.88 -15.47 5.53
C ASN A 15 11.33 -16.08 4.19
N ASP A 16 10.37 -16.64 3.46
CA ASP A 16 10.59 -17.39 2.21
C ASP A 16 9.31 -17.44 1.36
N ALA A 17 9.34 -18.21 0.28
CA ALA A 17 8.21 -18.34 -0.65
C ALA A 17 7.02 -19.09 -0.04
N GLU A 18 7.26 -20.07 0.83
CA GLU A 18 6.20 -20.83 1.50
C GLU A 18 5.45 -19.93 2.47
N HIS A 19 6.17 -19.20 3.30
CA HIS A 19 5.58 -18.24 4.23
C HIS A 19 4.84 -17.09 3.49
N ALA A 20 5.37 -16.61 2.34
CA ALA A 20 4.67 -15.66 1.50
C ALA A 20 3.35 -16.23 0.95
N PHE A 21 3.35 -17.49 0.54
CA PHE A 21 2.16 -18.19 0.06
C PHE A 21 1.10 -18.32 1.16
N GLU A 22 1.50 -18.71 2.36
CA GLU A 22 0.61 -18.80 3.53
C GLU A 22 -0.03 -17.46 3.88
N MET A 23 0.75 -16.37 3.89
CA MET A 23 0.24 -15.02 4.16
C MET A 23 -0.79 -14.59 3.11
N LEU A 24 -0.52 -14.76 1.82
CA LEU A 24 -1.44 -14.39 0.75
C LEU A 24 -2.73 -15.23 0.79
N ASN A 25 -2.62 -16.51 1.09
CA ASN A 25 -3.79 -17.37 1.33
C ASN A 25 -4.63 -16.89 2.51
N LEU A 26 -3.99 -16.49 3.59
CA LEU A 26 -4.65 -15.98 4.79
C LEU A 26 -5.44 -14.70 4.49
N LEU A 27 -4.90 -13.82 3.64
CA LEU A 27 -5.52 -12.57 3.21
C LEU A 27 -6.58 -12.72 2.12
N SER A 28 -6.62 -13.86 1.43
CA SER A 28 -7.54 -14.14 0.32
C SER A 28 -9.00 -13.90 0.71
N ASN A 29 -9.71 -13.10 -0.10
CA ASN A 29 -11.13 -12.75 0.08
C ASN A 29 -11.43 -12.06 1.43
N LYS A 30 -10.44 -11.40 2.04
CA LYS A 30 -10.60 -10.71 3.33
C LYS A 30 -10.21 -9.25 3.22
N SER A 31 -10.81 -8.42 4.08
CA SER A 31 -10.35 -7.08 4.37
C SER A 31 -9.30 -7.12 5.48
N HIS A 32 -8.24 -6.34 5.31
CA HIS A 32 -7.19 -6.18 6.29
C HIS A 32 -6.73 -4.73 6.34
N GLN A 33 -6.02 -4.34 7.38
CA GLN A 33 -5.56 -2.98 7.62
C GLN A 33 -4.07 -2.84 7.33
N VAL A 34 -3.71 -1.72 6.71
CA VAL A 34 -2.33 -1.27 6.56
C VAL A 34 -2.13 -0.02 7.40
N TYR A 35 -1.21 -0.08 8.34
CA TYR A 35 -0.85 1.04 9.21
C TYR A 35 0.55 1.52 8.90
N THR A 36 0.73 2.82 8.68
CA THR A 36 2.05 3.44 8.63
C THR A 36 2.20 4.45 9.76
N GLY A 37 3.19 4.21 10.62
CA GLY A 37 3.61 5.13 11.66
C GLY A 37 4.68 6.08 11.15
N VAL A 38 4.51 7.39 11.37
CA VAL A 38 5.41 8.45 10.94
C VAL A 38 5.87 9.27 12.14
N CYS A 39 7.16 9.56 12.20
CA CYS A 39 7.74 10.48 13.17
C CYS A 39 8.48 11.59 12.42
N ILE A 40 8.04 12.84 12.61
CA ILE A 40 8.75 14.04 12.16
C ILE A 40 9.52 14.59 13.35
N LEU A 41 10.82 14.75 13.19
CA LEU A 41 11.70 15.24 14.27
C LEU A 41 12.63 16.31 13.75
N ASN A 42 12.69 17.44 14.47
CA ASN A 42 13.73 18.44 14.32
C ASN A 42 14.21 18.94 15.69
N LYS A 43 15.14 19.91 15.73
CA LYS A 43 15.70 20.45 16.99
C LYS A 43 14.65 21.11 17.90
N LYS A 44 13.48 21.51 17.40
CA LYS A 44 12.48 22.30 18.12
C LYS A 44 11.14 21.60 18.29
N ALA A 45 10.85 20.60 17.47
CA ALA A 45 9.54 19.95 17.42
C ALA A 45 9.63 18.45 17.13
N LYS A 46 8.72 17.70 17.73
CA LYS A 46 8.46 16.28 17.45
C LYS A 46 6.97 16.09 17.18
N ARG A 47 6.65 15.44 16.08
CA ARG A 47 5.28 15.05 15.72
C ARG A 47 5.25 13.57 15.39
N ILE A 48 4.31 12.84 15.99
CA ILE A 48 4.09 11.42 15.72
C ILE A 48 2.63 11.27 15.31
N PHE A 49 2.39 10.51 14.25
CA PHE A 49 1.05 10.15 13.79
C PHE A 49 1.09 8.79 13.09
N SER A 50 -0.07 8.19 12.90
CA SER A 50 -0.25 6.99 12.08
C SER A 50 -1.39 7.19 11.10
N VAL A 51 -1.34 6.46 10.00
CA VAL A 51 -2.39 6.42 8.98
C VAL A 51 -2.80 4.97 8.79
N GLU A 52 -4.12 4.75 8.75
CA GLU A 52 -4.75 3.46 8.52
C GLU A 52 -5.42 3.45 7.14
N THR A 53 -5.36 2.31 6.46
CA THR A 53 -6.04 2.08 5.19
C THR A 53 -6.55 0.64 5.14
N ASP A 54 -7.82 0.46 4.80
CA ASP A 54 -8.40 -0.86 4.56
C ASP A 54 -8.12 -1.32 3.14
N VAL A 55 -7.67 -2.56 3.01
CA VAL A 55 -7.44 -3.23 1.72
C VAL A 55 -8.24 -4.51 1.68
N LEU A 56 -9.09 -4.66 0.66
CA LEU A 56 -9.84 -5.89 0.40
C LEU A 56 -9.18 -6.66 -0.74
N PHE A 57 -8.89 -7.94 -0.50
CA PHE A 57 -8.39 -8.84 -1.55
C PHE A 57 -9.51 -9.54 -2.31
N ASN A 58 -9.26 -9.87 -3.56
CA ASN A 58 -10.04 -10.83 -4.32
C ASN A 58 -9.89 -12.22 -3.72
N GLN A 59 -10.79 -13.14 -4.12
CA GLN A 59 -10.57 -14.57 -3.91
C GLN A 59 -9.34 -14.99 -4.72
N LEU A 60 -8.32 -15.48 -4.04
CA LEU A 60 -7.08 -15.96 -4.65
C LEU A 60 -7.10 -17.49 -4.76
N ASN A 61 -6.52 -18.01 -5.81
CA ASN A 61 -6.20 -19.43 -5.93
C ASN A 61 -4.68 -19.66 -5.91
N ASP A 62 -4.27 -20.89 -5.73
CA ASP A 62 -2.86 -21.28 -5.62
C ASP A 62 -2.02 -20.85 -6.82
N GLU A 63 -2.57 -20.94 -8.03
CA GLU A 63 -1.88 -20.57 -9.27
C GLU A 63 -1.57 -19.08 -9.32
N LEU A 64 -2.57 -18.26 -8.94
CA LEU A 64 -2.41 -16.80 -8.90
C LEU A 64 -1.37 -16.38 -7.86
N ILE A 65 -1.43 -16.97 -6.66
CA ILE A 65 -0.46 -16.71 -5.58
C ILE A 65 0.95 -17.10 -6.04
N LYS A 66 1.13 -18.30 -6.59
CA LYS A 66 2.42 -18.76 -7.10
C LYS A 66 2.95 -17.89 -8.23
N LYS A 67 2.08 -17.50 -9.20
CA LYS A 67 2.43 -16.55 -10.28
C LYS A 67 2.96 -15.25 -9.68
N TYR A 68 2.25 -14.67 -8.70
CA TYR A 68 2.63 -13.42 -8.06
C TYR A 68 4.00 -13.54 -7.36
N ILE A 69 4.18 -14.54 -6.49
CA ILE A 69 5.43 -14.74 -5.74
C ILE A 69 6.61 -14.93 -6.70
N ASN A 70 6.45 -15.74 -7.75
CA ASN A 70 7.51 -16.01 -8.72
C ASN A 70 7.91 -14.74 -9.51
N ASN A 71 6.93 -13.91 -9.86
CA ASN A 71 7.17 -12.71 -10.65
C ASN A 71 7.77 -11.56 -9.84
N PHE A 72 7.29 -11.36 -8.61
CA PHE A 72 7.58 -10.15 -7.83
C PHE A 72 8.44 -10.38 -6.59
N LYS A 73 8.55 -11.63 -6.10
CA LYS A 73 9.39 -12.00 -4.95
C LYS A 73 9.20 -11.07 -3.75
N PRO A 74 7.99 -10.99 -3.17
CA PRO A 74 7.59 -9.95 -2.21
C PRO A 74 8.17 -10.16 -0.79
N TYR A 75 9.41 -10.60 -0.68
CA TYR A 75 10.04 -10.97 0.60
C TYR A 75 10.44 -9.77 1.46
N ASP A 76 10.49 -8.59 0.88
CA ASP A 76 10.78 -7.31 1.53
C ASP A 76 9.53 -6.55 1.99
N LYS A 77 8.33 -7.12 1.78
CA LYS A 77 7.05 -6.44 1.98
C LYS A 77 6.24 -7.07 3.12
N ALA A 78 5.73 -6.24 4.04
CA ALA A 78 4.76 -6.68 5.04
C ALA A 78 3.50 -7.25 4.38
N GLY A 79 2.95 -8.35 4.89
CA GLY A 79 1.82 -9.05 4.29
C GLY A 79 2.09 -9.70 2.95
N SER A 80 3.35 -9.76 2.51
CA SER A 80 3.80 -10.42 1.27
C SER A 80 3.25 -9.83 -0.03
N TYR A 81 2.92 -8.52 -0.08
CA TYR A 81 2.46 -7.91 -1.33
C TYR A 81 2.89 -6.44 -1.47
N GLY A 82 3.09 -6.01 -2.71
CA GLY A 82 3.23 -4.61 -3.09
C GLY A 82 1.96 -4.13 -3.78
N ALA A 83 1.42 -2.99 -3.33
CA ALA A 83 0.14 -2.50 -3.86
C ALA A 83 0.19 -2.26 -5.37
N GLN A 84 1.33 -1.77 -5.87
CA GLN A 84 1.49 -1.40 -7.28
C GLN A 84 1.33 -2.59 -8.24
N GLU A 85 1.82 -3.77 -7.83
CA GLU A 85 1.80 -4.99 -8.65
C GLU A 85 0.45 -5.73 -8.58
N CYS A 86 -0.36 -5.37 -7.57
CA CYS A 86 -1.58 -6.07 -7.19
C CYS A 86 -2.88 -5.42 -7.65
N LEU A 87 -2.80 -4.25 -8.30
CA LEU A 87 -3.97 -3.51 -8.76
C LEU A 87 -4.58 -4.16 -10.00
N PRO A 88 -5.93 -4.22 -10.10
CA PRO A 88 -6.62 -4.54 -11.33
C PRO A 88 -6.29 -3.55 -12.44
N PHE A 89 -6.35 -4.02 -13.68
CA PHE A 89 -6.20 -3.16 -14.85
C PHE A 89 -7.24 -2.01 -14.83
N ASN A 90 -6.81 -0.79 -15.11
CA ASN A 90 -7.63 0.43 -15.10
C ASN A 90 -8.22 0.86 -13.75
N MET A 91 -7.77 0.30 -12.64
CA MET A 91 -8.16 0.81 -11.32
C MET A 91 -7.30 2.04 -10.96
N ASN A 92 -7.94 3.18 -10.67
CA ASN A 92 -7.26 4.26 -9.96
C ASN A 92 -7.36 4.00 -8.45
N PRO A 93 -6.24 3.75 -7.77
CA PRO A 93 -6.26 3.37 -6.35
C PRO A 93 -6.33 4.58 -5.40
N CYS A 94 -6.12 5.80 -5.92
CA CYS A 94 -6.01 7.00 -5.11
C CYS A 94 -7.36 7.45 -4.54
N SER A 95 -7.34 7.88 -3.29
CA SER A 95 -8.46 8.58 -2.66
C SER A 95 -8.69 9.97 -3.28
N GLU A 96 -9.88 10.55 -3.10
CA GLU A 96 -10.17 11.92 -3.57
C GLU A 96 -9.19 12.96 -3.01
N LYS A 97 -8.74 12.78 -1.77
CA LYS A 97 -7.73 13.64 -1.13
C LYS A 97 -6.38 13.54 -1.85
N GLU A 98 -5.96 12.34 -2.21
CA GLU A 98 -4.73 12.11 -2.97
C GLU A 98 -4.83 12.67 -4.40
N LEU A 99 -5.96 12.49 -5.06
CA LEU A 99 -6.21 13.08 -6.39
C LEU A 99 -6.19 14.61 -6.33
N ALA A 100 -6.76 15.22 -5.30
CA ALA A 100 -6.71 16.67 -5.10
C ALA A 100 -5.26 17.16 -4.87
N PHE A 101 -4.49 16.43 -4.05
CA PHE A 101 -3.08 16.71 -3.83
C PHE A 101 -2.27 16.61 -5.12
N MET A 102 -2.47 15.55 -5.91
CA MET A 102 -1.79 15.35 -7.18
C MET A 102 -2.08 16.48 -8.18
N ARG A 103 -3.34 16.95 -8.24
CA ARG A 103 -3.70 18.13 -9.04
C ARG A 103 -2.97 19.40 -8.55
N SER A 104 -2.88 19.61 -7.24
CA SER A 104 -2.24 20.79 -6.65
C SER A 104 -0.74 20.90 -6.96
N ILE A 105 -0.06 19.77 -7.13
CA ILE A 105 1.37 19.71 -7.49
C ILE A 105 1.60 19.57 -9.01
N GLY A 106 0.56 19.71 -9.83
CA GLY A 106 0.64 19.65 -11.29
C GLY A 106 0.90 18.24 -11.87
N LYS A 107 0.55 17.20 -11.14
CA LYS A 107 0.74 15.78 -11.54
C LYS A 107 -0.57 14.98 -11.53
N PRO A 108 -1.66 15.47 -12.17
CA PRO A 108 -2.97 14.84 -12.05
C PRO A 108 -3.00 13.39 -12.54
N ASN A 109 -2.15 13.03 -13.48
CA ASN A 109 -2.17 11.72 -14.16
C ASN A 109 -0.99 10.82 -13.76
N LEU A 110 -0.34 11.09 -12.61
CA LEU A 110 0.87 10.35 -12.23
C LEU A 110 0.63 8.83 -12.18
N PHE A 111 -0.56 8.41 -11.75
CA PHE A 111 -0.90 6.99 -11.63
C PHE A 111 -1.70 6.43 -12.81
N GLU A 112 -2.22 7.27 -13.72
CA GLU A 112 -2.90 6.80 -14.93
C GLU A 112 -1.91 6.14 -15.91
N ASN A 113 -0.66 6.60 -15.93
CA ASN A 113 0.38 6.10 -16.85
C ASN A 113 1.26 4.99 -16.25
N THR A 114 1.28 4.81 -14.93
CA THR A 114 2.14 3.80 -14.30
C THR A 114 1.60 2.38 -14.42
N LEU A 115 0.30 2.23 -14.68
CA LEU A 115 -0.33 0.92 -14.92
C LEU A 115 0.08 0.27 -16.26
N VAL A 116 0.81 1.00 -17.13
CA VAL A 116 1.17 0.55 -18.49
C VAL A 116 2.66 0.19 -18.63
N GLN A 117 3.51 0.46 -17.65
CA GLN A 117 4.97 0.43 -17.83
C GLN A 117 5.75 -0.66 -17.10
N SER A 118 5.11 -1.68 -16.53
CA SER A 118 5.89 -2.85 -16.11
C SER A 118 5.89 -3.90 -17.22
N ASP A 119 7.06 -4.39 -17.61
CA ASP A 119 7.22 -5.58 -18.47
C ASP A 119 6.59 -6.84 -17.86
N LYS A 120 6.08 -6.71 -16.63
CA LYS A 120 5.37 -7.75 -15.89
C LYS A 120 3.90 -7.38 -15.77
N GLU A 121 3.05 -8.26 -16.24
CA GLU A 121 1.61 -8.14 -16.10
C GLU A 121 1.21 -8.08 -14.62
N ASN A 122 0.46 -7.04 -14.21
CA ASN A 122 -0.09 -6.95 -12.87
C ASN A 122 -0.97 -8.17 -12.55
N VAL A 123 -0.89 -8.61 -11.31
CA VAL A 123 -1.71 -9.71 -10.80
C VAL A 123 -2.84 -9.10 -9.98
N PRO A 124 -4.13 -9.26 -10.37
CA PRO A 124 -5.25 -8.57 -9.74
C PRO A 124 -5.60 -9.19 -8.38
N ILE A 125 -4.76 -8.96 -7.39
CA ILE A 125 -4.93 -9.43 -5.99
C ILE A 125 -5.86 -8.49 -5.23
N ILE A 126 -5.68 -7.17 -5.36
CA ILE A 126 -6.48 -6.15 -4.67
C ILE A 126 -7.83 -5.99 -5.37
N LYS A 127 -8.91 -6.03 -4.58
CA LYS A 127 -10.27 -5.74 -5.03
C LYS A 127 -10.64 -4.28 -4.81
N SER A 128 -10.28 -3.71 -3.65
CA SER A 128 -10.54 -2.31 -3.33
C SER A 128 -9.61 -1.81 -2.24
N ILE A 129 -9.41 -0.49 -2.21
CA ILE A 129 -8.68 0.25 -1.18
C ILE A 129 -9.61 1.33 -0.63
N SER A 130 -9.73 1.41 0.69
CA SER A 130 -10.49 2.45 1.38
C SER A 130 -9.55 3.22 2.32
N GLY A 131 -9.17 4.43 1.92
CA GLY A 131 -8.17 5.26 2.59
C GLY A 131 -7.06 5.73 1.65
N SER A 132 -5.84 5.85 2.17
CA SER A 132 -4.69 6.34 1.41
C SER A 132 -3.97 5.21 0.67
N TYR A 133 -3.92 5.29 -0.64
CA TYR A 133 -3.08 4.41 -1.46
C TYR A 133 -1.59 4.62 -1.18
N PHE A 134 -1.18 5.87 -0.94
CA PHE A 134 0.20 6.17 -0.56
C PHE A 134 0.59 5.51 0.76
N ASN A 135 -0.36 5.41 1.71
CA ASN A 135 -0.15 4.66 2.94
C ASN A 135 0.10 3.17 2.65
N VAL A 136 -0.67 2.55 1.76
CA VAL A 136 -0.47 1.13 1.37
C VAL A 136 0.88 0.92 0.69
N MET A 137 1.40 1.93 -0.03
CA MET A 137 2.75 1.90 -0.59
C MET A 137 3.88 2.13 0.45
N GLY A 138 3.54 2.49 1.69
CA GLY A 138 4.48 2.63 2.80
C GLY A 138 4.82 4.06 3.23
N LEU A 139 4.25 5.11 2.61
CA LEU A 139 4.42 6.49 3.04
C LEU A 139 3.16 7.32 2.74
N PRO A 140 2.38 7.73 3.76
CA PRO A 140 1.18 8.56 3.59
C PRO A 140 1.56 10.01 3.27
N VAL A 141 1.90 10.29 2.02
CA VAL A 141 2.51 11.54 1.56
C VAL A 141 1.62 12.74 1.85
N VAL A 142 0.32 12.63 1.63
CA VAL A 142 -0.62 13.76 1.81
C VAL A 142 -0.71 14.14 3.28
N GLU A 143 -0.88 13.16 4.16
CA GLU A 143 -0.92 13.36 5.60
C GLU A 143 0.42 13.88 6.14
N LEU A 144 1.54 13.40 5.59
CA LEU A 144 2.87 13.90 5.92
C LEU A 144 3.01 15.39 5.57
N VAL A 145 2.60 15.80 4.38
CA VAL A 145 2.64 17.22 3.94
C VAL A 145 1.75 18.09 4.82
N ASP A 146 0.54 17.61 5.16
CA ASP A 146 -0.36 18.32 6.08
C ASP A 146 0.31 18.56 7.45
N GLN A 147 0.95 17.54 8.03
CA GLN A 147 1.66 17.66 9.30
C GLN A 147 2.90 18.58 9.22
N LEU A 148 3.61 18.55 8.11
CA LEU A 148 4.75 19.48 7.87
C LEU A 148 4.28 20.92 7.79
N ASN A 149 3.19 21.21 7.10
CA ASN A 149 2.60 22.56 6.99
C ASN A 149 2.14 23.09 8.36
N LEU A 150 1.63 22.23 9.26
CA LEU A 150 1.28 22.60 10.62
C LEU A 150 2.52 22.94 11.49
N LEU A 151 3.63 22.22 11.27
CA LEU A 151 4.87 22.44 12.03
C LEU A 151 5.70 23.63 11.50
N PHE A 152 5.59 23.92 10.21
CA PHE A 152 6.35 24.95 9.51
C PHE A 152 5.42 25.80 8.64
N PRO A 153 4.50 26.58 9.27
CA PRO A 153 3.63 27.47 8.50
C PRO A 153 4.48 28.47 7.70
N GLN A 154 4.14 28.60 6.41
CA GLN A 154 4.77 29.59 5.52
C GLN A 154 4.22 30.98 5.77
#